data_eb996375aa4fef8863afae127f9f1829
#
_entry.id   eb996375aa4fef8863afae127f9f1829
#
_cell.length_a   1.000
_cell.length_b   1.000
_cell.length_c   1.000
_cell.angle_alpha   90.00
_cell.angle_beta   90.00
_cell.angle_gamma   90.00
#
_symmetry.space_group_name_H-M   'P 1'
#
loop_
_entity.id
_entity.type
_entity.pdbx_description
1 polymer ?
#
loop_
_entity_poly.entity_id
_entity_poly.type
_entity_poly.pdbx_seq_one_letter_code
_entity_poly.pdbx_strand_id
1 'polypeptide(L)'
;MMKKVFIISICVLIVVCIGFGVKYLVSVNEYKKEVKNINIKNVDLEKVKDGKYTGSCDVGYIKAVVKVQVKDNKIMSIKLLEHKNERGKKAETILGKVIKAQSVKVDTVTGATNSSKVILRAIESALQNGEKA
;
A
#
# COMPACT_ATOMS: atom_id res chain seq x y z
N MET A 1 -2.87 20.79 -49.42
CA MET A 1 -1.74 20.59 -48.50
C MET A 1 -2.14 20.74 -47.04
N MET A 2 -2.78 21.82 -46.64
CA MET A 2 -3.16 22.03 -45.23
C MET A 2 -4.11 20.99 -44.66
N LYS A 3 -5.08 20.50 -45.41
CA LYS A 3 -5.99 19.45 -44.96
C LYS A 3 -5.28 18.11 -44.66
N LYS A 4 -4.29 17.73 -45.50
CA LYS A 4 -3.50 16.50 -45.29
C LYS A 4 -2.61 16.62 -44.03
N VAL A 5 -1.99 17.75 -43.82
CA VAL A 5 -1.18 18.02 -42.64
C VAL A 5 -2.04 17.99 -41.37
N PHE A 6 -3.23 18.55 -41.42
CA PHE A 6 -4.19 18.55 -40.32
C PHE A 6 -4.65 17.14 -39.96
N ILE A 7 -4.97 16.31 -40.97
CA ILE A 7 -5.36 14.90 -40.77
C ILE A 7 -4.22 14.09 -40.16
N ILE A 8 -3.00 14.26 -40.64
CA ILE A 8 -1.81 13.60 -40.12
C ILE A 8 -1.58 13.97 -38.65
N SER A 9 -1.72 15.27 -38.34
CA SER A 9 -1.56 15.75 -36.96
C SER A 9 -2.60 15.12 -36.02
N ILE A 10 -3.84 15.01 -36.42
CA ILE A 10 -4.90 14.35 -35.64
C ILE A 10 -4.59 12.86 -35.45
N CYS A 11 -4.18 12.15 -36.50
CA CYS A 11 -3.83 10.73 -36.42
C CYS A 11 -2.66 10.49 -35.44
N VAL A 12 -1.64 11.32 -35.46
CA VAL A 12 -0.51 11.24 -34.52
C VAL A 12 -0.99 11.45 -33.09
N LEU A 13 -1.88 12.43 -32.86
CA LEU A 13 -2.41 12.74 -31.53
C LEU A 13 -3.25 11.56 -30.98
N ILE A 14 -4.05 10.93 -31.83
CA ILE A 14 -4.83 9.74 -31.47
C ILE A 14 -3.92 8.56 -31.10
N VAL A 15 -2.87 8.31 -31.86
CA VAL A 15 -1.90 7.23 -31.58
C VAL A 15 -1.20 7.46 -30.24
N VAL A 16 -0.81 8.71 -29.96
CA VAL A 16 -0.20 9.07 -28.68
C VAL A 16 -1.18 8.85 -27.52
N CYS A 17 -2.44 9.27 -27.66
CA CYS A 17 -3.47 9.08 -26.63
C CYS A 17 -3.73 7.59 -26.37
N ILE A 18 -3.78 6.75 -27.41
CA ILE A 18 -3.95 5.30 -27.28
C ILE A 18 -2.76 4.70 -26.54
N GLY A 19 -1.53 5.09 -26.89
CA GLY A 19 -0.32 4.63 -26.23
C GLY A 19 -0.31 4.95 -24.73
N PHE A 20 -0.67 6.16 -24.35
CA PHE A 20 -0.79 6.56 -22.94
C PHE A 20 -1.91 5.80 -22.22
N GLY A 21 -3.06 5.61 -22.88
CA GLY A 21 -4.18 4.87 -22.31
C GLY A 21 -3.85 3.41 -22.04
N VAL A 22 -3.16 2.75 -22.98
CA VAL A 22 -2.69 1.36 -22.79
C VAL A 22 -1.70 1.25 -21.65
N LYS A 23 -0.74 2.16 -21.59
CA LYS A 23 0.26 2.20 -20.50
C LYS A 23 -0.41 2.37 -19.13
N TYR A 24 -1.39 3.26 -19.03
CA TYR A 24 -2.16 3.46 -17.81
C TYR A 24 -2.92 2.20 -17.39
N LEU A 25 -3.63 1.56 -18.32
CA LEU A 25 -4.38 0.33 -18.04
C LEU A 25 -3.48 -0.83 -17.60
N VAL A 26 -2.31 -0.98 -18.22
CA VAL A 26 -1.32 -1.99 -17.82
C VAL A 26 -0.83 -1.73 -16.40
N SER A 27 -0.46 -0.49 -16.08
CA SER A 27 0.00 -0.11 -14.74
C SER A 27 -1.06 -0.34 -13.66
N VAL A 28 -2.32 0.03 -13.94
CA VAL A 28 -3.45 -0.21 -13.02
C VAL A 28 -3.68 -1.70 -12.80
N ASN A 29 -3.58 -2.49 -13.85
CA ASN A 29 -3.76 -3.94 -13.76
C ASN A 29 -2.64 -4.62 -12.97
N GLU A 30 -1.39 -4.17 -13.14
CA GLU A 30 -0.24 -4.66 -12.37
C GLU A 30 -0.41 -4.37 -10.88
N TYR A 31 -0.74 -3.15 -10.51
CA TYR A 31 -0.92 -2.81 -9.09
C TYR A 31 -2.08 -3.57 -8.45
N LYS A 32 -3.17 -3.79 -9.17
CA LYS A 32 -4.31 -4.59 -8.69
C LYS A 32 -3.91 -6.04 -8.44
N LYS A 33 -3.08 -6.62 -9.29
CA LYS A 33 -2.54 -7.97 -9.10
C LYS A 33 -1.64 -8.03 -7.86
N GLU A 34 -0.76 -7.07 -7.69
CA GLU A 34 0.12 -7.01 -6.52
C GLU A 34 -0.68 -6.92 -5.22
N VAL A 35 -1.67 -6.04 -5.15
CA VAL A 35 -2.54 -5.91 -3.98
C VAL A 35 -3.35 -7.19 -3.74
N LYS A 36 -3.88 -7.81 -4.78
CA LYS A 36 -4.62 -9.08 -4.67
C LYS A 36 -3.76 -10.20 -4.11
N ASN A 37 -2.47 -10.20 -4.44
CA ASN A 37 -1.51 -11.20 -3.99
C ASN A 37 -0.93 -10.92 -2.59
N ILE A 38 -1.24 -9.78 -2.00
CA ILE A 38 -0.83 -9.49 -0.62
C ILE A 38 -1.54 -10.46 0.32
N ASN A 39 -0.75 -11.31 0.95
CA ASN A 39 -1.21 -12.22 1.99
C ASN A 39 -0.60 -11.78 3.32
N ILE A 40 -1.45 -11.26 4.19
CA ILE A 40 -1.02 -10.80 5.51
C ILE A 40 -0.84 -12.01 6.43
N LYS A 41 0.37 -12.21 6.89
CA LYS A 41 0.71 -13.26 7.86
C LYS A 41 0.71 -12.67 9.26
N ASN A 42 0.15 -13.38 10.20
CA ASN A 42 0.23 -12.97 11.58
C ASN A 42 1.68 -13.09 12.08
N VAL A 43 2.08 -12.13 12.90
CA VAL A 43 3.41 -12.10 13.52
C VAL A 43 3.24 -12.42 15.00
N ASP A 44 4.06 -13.34 15.49
CA ASP A 44 4.10 -13.68 16.91
C ASP A 44 4.82 -12.58 17.70
N LEU A 45 4.05 -11.80 18.45
CA LEU A 45 4.59 -10.68 19.22
C LEU A 45 5.57 -11.11 20.31
N GLU A 46 5.50 -12.36 20.78
CA GLU A 46 6.46 -12.89 21.75
C GLU A 46 7.88 -12.99 21.18
N LYS A 47 7.99 -13.08 19.85
CA LYS A 47 9.28 -13.13 19.14
C LYS A 47 9.82 -11.76 18.74
N VAL A 48 9.00 -10.73 18.87
CA VAL A 48 9.39 -9.35 18.53
C VAL A 48 10.03 -8.70 19.75
N LYS A 49 11.28 -8.27 19.59
CA LYS A 49 12.01 -7.60 20.68
C LYS A 49 11.47 -6.19 20.90
N ASP A 50 11.63 -5.68 22.12
CA ASP A 50 11.29 -4.30 22.44
C ASP A 50 12.05 -3.32 21.53
N GLY A 51 11.38 -2.33 21.02
CA GLY A 51 12.00 -1.32 20.17
C GLY A 51 11.00 -0.64 19.22
N LYS A 52 11.56 0.18 18.35
CA LYS A 52 10.82 0.87 17.29
C LYS A 52 11.30 0.35 15.94
N TYR A 53 10.38 -0.08 15.12
CA TYR A 53 10.68 -0.70 13.84
C TYR A 53 9.92 0.00 12.72
N THR A 54 10.59 0.21 11.60
CA THR A 54 9.99 0.79 10.40
C THR A 54 9.72 -0.32 9.39
N GLY A 55 8.56 -0.29 8.78
CA GLY A 55 8.17 -1.17 7.70
C GLY A 55 7.51 -0.41 6.58
N SER A 56 7.56 -0.95 5.39
CA SER A 56 6.98 -0.33 4.20
C SER A 56 6.36 -1.35 3.26
N CYS A 57 5.40 -0.89 2.49
CA CYS A 57 4.84 -1.61 1.35
C CYS A 57 4.55 -0.61 0.24
N ASP A 58 5.02 -0.88 -0.95
CA ASP A 58 4.84 -0.04 -2.13
C ASP A 58 4.35 -0.89 -3.28
N VAL A 59 3.17 -0.58 -3.79
CA VAL A 59 2.57 -1.24 -4.97
C VAL A 59 2.39 -0.26 -6.13
N GLY A 60 3.11 0.87 -6.11
CA GLY A 60 3.10 1.91 -7.13
C GLY A 60 2.11 3.02 -6.84
N TYR A 61 0.83 2.79 -7.02
CA TYR A 61 -0.23 3.78 -6.76
C TYR A 61 -0.52 3.96 -5.27
N ILE A 62 -0.25 2.96 -4.47
CA ILE A 62 -0.44 2.97 -3.03
C ILE A 62 0.89 2.60 -2.36
N LYS A 63 1.30 3.38 -1.40
CA LYS A 63 2.49 3.16 -0.60
C LYS A 63 2.22 3.52 0.85
N ALA A 64 2.70 2.72 1.76
CA ALA A 64 2.65 3.03 3.18
C ALA A 64 4.02 2.78 3.83
N VAL A 65 4.41 3.68 4.69
CA VAL A 65 5.58 3.54 5.56
C VAL A 65 5.12 3.78 6.99
N VAL A 66 5.37 2.82 7.86
CA VAL A 66 4.93 2.88 9.26
C VAL A 66 6.11 2.69 10.20
N LYS A 67 5.98 3.26 11.39
CA LYS A 67 6.85 3.01 12.52
C LYS A 67 6.03 2.38 13.63
N VAL A 68 6.41 1.18 14.05
CA VAL A 68 5.75 0.41 15.09
C VAL A 68 6.62 0.38 16.33
N GLN A 69 6.06 0.71 17.48
CA GLN A 69 6.72 0.58 18.77
C GLN A 69 6.18 -0.66 19.50
N VAL A 70 7.09 -1.56 19.86
CA VAL A 70 6.78 -2.78 20.60
C VAL A 70 7.46 -2.72 21.97
N LYS A 71 6.73 -3.06 23.01
CA LYS A 71 7.24 -3.18 24.37
C LYS A 71 6.47 -4.24 25.12
N ASP A 72 7.18 -5.10 25.86
CA ASP A 72 6.59 -6.18 26.66
C ASP A 72 5.65 -7.06 25.83
N ASN A 73 6.08 -7.43 24.63
CA ASN A 73 5.34 -8.26 23.66
C ASN A 73 4.01 -7.63 23.17
N LYS A 74 3.88 -6.31 23.28
CA LYS A 74 2.69 -5.57 22.85
C LYS A 74 3.04 -4.46 21.88
N ILE A 75 2.16 -4.26 20.90
CA ILE A 75 2.21 -3.09 20.05
C ILE A 75 1.70 -1.90 20.86
N MET A 76 2.58 -0.96 21.15
CA MET A 76 2.26 0.23 21.95
C MET A 76 1.73 1.36 21.09
N SER A 77 2.33 1.55 19.91
CA SER A 77 1.92 2.60 18.98
C SER A 77 2.30 2.24 17.55
N ILE A 78 1.54 2.76 16.61
CA ILE A 78 1.82 2.69 15.18
C ILE A 78 1.71 4.11 14.63
N LYS A 79 2.80 4.61 14.05
CA LYS A 79 2.82 5.92 13.40
C LYS A 79 2.92 5.73 11.90
N LEU A 80 1.99 6.31 11.16
CA LEU A 80 2.02 6.34 9.71
C LEU A 80 2.94 7.49 9.27
N LEU A 81 4.10 7.13 8.69
CA LEU A 81 5.10 8.10 8.25
C LEU A 81 4.81 8.60 6.84
N GLU A 82 4.31 7.71 5.98
CA GLU A 82 3.96 8.03 4.60
C GLU A 82 2.78 7.18 4.16
N HIS A 83 1.80 7.79 3.54
CA HIS A 83 0.69 7.09 2.92
C HIS A 83 0.32 7.76 1.61
N LYS A 84 0.81 7.21 0.51
CA LYS A 84 0.41 7.57 -0.84
C LYS A 84 -0.83 6.76 -1.22
N ASN A 85 -1.92 7.43 -1.55
CA ASN A 85 -3.18 6.79 -1.92
C ASN A 85 -3.97 7.69 -2.89
N GLU A 86 -4.89 7.11 -3.63
CA GLU A 86 -5.84 7.86 -4.48
C GLU A 86 -7.12 8.20 -3.72
N ARG A 87 -7.73 7.21 -3.04
CA ARG A 87 -9.01 7.33 -2.33
C ARG A 87 -9.03 6.59 -1.00
N GLY A 88 -7.86 6.18 -0.52
CA GLY A 88 -7.74 5.26 0.60
C GLY A 88 -7.45 5.90 1.95
N LYS A 89 -7.60 7.23 2.11
CA LYS A 89 -7.25 7.91 3.36
C LYS A 89 -7.96 7.32 4.59
N LYS A 90 -9.22 6.92 4.47
CA LYS A 90 -9.95 6.31 5.57
C LYS A 90 -9.37 4.96 6.04
N ALA A 91 -8.54 4.31 5.21
CA ALA A 91 -7.81 3.11 5.63
C ALA A 91 -6.85 3.36 6.79
N GLU A 92 -6.45 4.61 7.03
CA GLU A 92 -5.57 4.97 8.14
C GLU A 92 -6.17 4.61 9.52
N THR A 93 -7.49 4.48 9.61
CA THR A 93 -8.18 4.02 10.83
C THR A 93 -7.83 2.58 11.21
N ILE A 94 -7.25 1.80 10.29
CA ILE A 94 -6.84 0.42 10.55
C ILE A 94 -5.71 0.32 11.58
N LEU A 95 -4.93 1.39 11.76
CA LEU A 95 -3.87 1.44 12.77
C LEU A 95 -4.43 1.20 14.17
N GLY A 96 -5.54 1.84 14.50
CA GLY A 96 -6.24 1.63 15.77
C GLY A 96 -6.80 0.22 15.92
N LYS A 97 -7.29 -0.38 14.84
CA LYS A 97 -7.78 -1.77 14.85
C LYS A 97 -6.66 -2.76 15.17
N VAL A 98 -5.48 -2.57 14.60
CA VAL A 98 -4.31 -3.42 14.83
C VAL A 98 -3.85 -3.32 16.29
N ILE A 99 -3.77 -2.11 16.84
CA ILE A 99 -3.39 -1.90 18.25
C ILE A 99 -4.41 -2.57 19.18
N LYS A 100 -5.70 -2.36 18.92
CA LYS A 100 -6.76 -2.96 19.74
C LYS A 100 -6.76 -4.49 19.70
N ALA A 101 -6.55 -5.07 18.53
CA ALA A 101 -6.49 -6.53 18.34
C ALA A 101 -5.13 -7.13 18.71
N GLN A 102 -4.07 -6.31 18.80
CA GLN A 102 -2.69 -6.79 18.95
C GLN A 102 -2.31 -7.82 17.87
N SER A 103 -2.78 -7.57 16.65
CA SER A 103 -2.60 -8.46 15.49
C SER A 103 -2.77 -7.69 14.20
N VAL A 104 -2.04 -8.10 13.17
CA VAL A 104 -2.24 -7.61 11.79
C VAL A 104 -3.39 -8.34 11.07
N LYS A 105 -3.93 -9.39 11.66
CA LYS A 105 -5.09 -10.14 11.17
C LYS A 105 -6.38 -9.44 11.58
N VAL A 106 -6.65 -8.28 10.99
CA VAL A 106 -7.86 -7.49 11.20
C VAL A 106 -8.58 -7.28 9.87
N ASP A 107 -9.88 -6.98 9.94
CA ASP A 107 -10.66 -6.70 8.75
C ASP A 107 -10.19 -5.39 8.08
N THR A 108 -10.21 -5.40 6.76
CA THR A 108 -9.93 -4.18 5.98
C THR A 108 -11.04 -3.15 6.17
N VAL A 109 -10.69 -1.88 5.96
CA VAL A 109 -11.66 -0.79 6.03
C VAL A 109 -12.55 -0.80 4.79
N THR A 110 -13.86 -0.84 4.98
CA THR A 110 -14.86 -0.84 3.90
C THR A 110 -14.66 0.37 2.98
N GLY A 111 -14.55 0.12 1.67
CA GLY A 111 -14.30 1.14 0.67
C GLY A 111 -12.83 1.59 0.56
N ALA A 112 -11.93 1.00 1.34
CA ALA A 112 -10.49 1.25 1.31
C ALA A 112 -9.68 -0.04 1.48
N THR A 113 -10.13 -1.13 0.86
CA THR A 113 -9.54 -2.47 0.98
C THR A 113 -8.09 -2.51 0.52
N ASN A 114 -7.79 -1.90 -0.62
CA ASN A 114 -6.43 -1.93 -1.18
C ASN A 114 -5.43 -1.18 -0.29
N SER A 115 -5.76 0.04 0.13
CA SER A 115 -4.93 0.81 1.07
C SER A 115 -4.81 0.10 2.42
N SER A 116 -5.86 -0.52 2.91
CA SER A 116 -5.83 -1.30 4.16
C SER A 116 -4.82 -2.44 4.07
N LYS A 117 -4.82 -3.20 2.98
CA LYS A 117 -3.86 -4.29 2.76
C LYS A 117 -2.42 -3.79 2.71
N VAL A 118 -2.18 -2.68 2.04
CA VAL A 118 -0.84 -2.07 1.94
C VAL A 118 -0.33 -1.62 3.31
N ILE A 119 -1.18 -0.97 4.11
CA ILE A 119 -0.85 -0.56 5.47
C ILE A 119 -0.57 -1.78 6.36
N LEU A 120 -1.41 -2.80 6.33
CA LEU A 120 -1.22 -4.03 7.11
C LEU A 120 0.09 -4.73 6.71
N ARG A 121 0.42 -4.77 5.43
CA ARG A 121 1.68 -5.36 4.97
C ARG A 121 2.89 -4.56 5.46
N ALA A 122 2.78 -3.24 5.51
CA ALA A 122 3.83 -2.38 6.05
C ALA A 122 4.04 -2.65 7.56
N ILE A 123 2.96 -2.80 8.32
CA ILE A 123 3.01 -3.15 9.75
C ILE A 123 3.63 -4.53 9.95
N GLU A 124 3.20 -5.53 9.18
CA GLU A 124 3.80 -6.87 9.19
C GLU A 124 5.31 -6.81 8.95
N SER A 125 5.74 -6.05 7.95
CA SER A 125 7.15 -5.86 7.64
C SER A 125 7.93 -5.24 8.81
N ALA A 126 7.37 -4.24 9.48
CA ALA A 126 7.98 -3.62 10.66
C ALA A 126 8.14 -4.63 11.80
N LEU A 127 7.12 -5.43 12.09
CA LEU A 127 7.16 -6.45 13.12
C LEU A 127 8.15 -7.57 12.80
N GLN A 128 8.25 -7.98 11.54
CA GLN A 128 9.26 -8.95 11.09
C GLN A 128 10.67 -8.43 11.29
N ASN A 129 10.90 -7.14 11.09
CA ASN A 129 12.19 -6.52 11.39
C ASN A 129 12.52 -6.62 12.90
N GLY A 130 11.52 -6.54 13.74
CA GLY A 130 11.66 -6.73 15.19
C GLY A 130 11.95 -8.17 15.61
N GLU A 131 11.46 -9.17 14.87
CA GLU A 131 11.82 -10.57 15.09
C GLU A 131 13.28 -10.87 14.78
N LYS A 132 13.85 -10.15 13.82
CA LYS A 132 15.25 -10.30 13.37
C LYS A 132 16.25 -9.47 14.19
N ALA A 133 15.75 -8.57 15.01
CA ALA A 133 16.58 -7.65 15.79
C ALA A 133 17.43 -8.34 16.86
#